data_44c39d060224a9d550a8e8dc16bfe9ab
#
_entry.id   44c39d060224a9d550a8e8dc16bfe9ab
#
_cell.length_a   1.000
_cell.length_b   1.000
_cell.length_c   1.000
_cell.angle_alpha   90.00
_cell.angle_beta   90.00
_cell.angle_gamma   90.00
#
_symmetry.space_group_name_H-M   'P 1'
#
loop_
_entity.id
_entity.type
_entity.pdbx_description
1 polymer ?
#
loop_
_entity_poly.entity_id
_entity_poly.type
_entity_poly.pdbx_seq_one_letter_code
_entity_poly.pdbx_strand_id
1 'polypeptide(L)'
;MKRIKMPLLARIIIAILLGVIFGNFFNEAAVRAFLTFNGIFSQFLGFMIPLIIIGLVTPAIADIGHGAGKLLLATVGIAFADTILAGLLAYGTGSALFPNMIANSAHVAVDKVEELKPFFEIKIPTMVDVMSALVFSFIAGLGIAHKGSRTMQNVFQEFKEIVSGIIAKVIIPLLPLYIFGIFLGMTFSGEAYHILLVFAQIILVILVLHIVILLYEYLLAGGLSHKNPFKLLFNMLPAYFTALGTSSSAATIPVTLKQTLKNGVTDGIAGFTIPLCATIHLSGSMMKITCCALTICLINGMPCNLPLFLNFIFVLAICMVAAPGVPGGAVMAALGPLASVLGFNADMQALMIALYIAMDSFGTACNVTGDGAIAIVVDKIFRKDK
;
A
#
# COMPACT_ATOMS: atom_id res chain seq x y z
N MET A 1 -30.02 5.47 -17.30
CA MET A 1 -28.91 6.37 -16.97
C MET A 1 -27.80 5.54 -16.31
N LYS A 2 -26.63 5.35 -16.98
CA LYS A 2 -25.45 4.74 -16.33
C LYS A 2 -25.01 5.68 -15.19
N ARG A 3 -25.16 5.25 -13.93
CA ARG A 3 -24.58 5.97 -12.80
C ARG A 3 -23.06 6.01 -13.00
N ILE A 4 -22.52 7.18 -13.29
CA ILE A 4 -21.06 7.40 -13.30
C ILE A 4 -20.60 7.16 -11.86
N LYS A 5 -19.98 6.01 -11.59
CA LYS A 5 -19.42 5.71 -10.27
C LYS A 5 -18.18 6.57 -10.10
N MET A 6 -18.26 7.55 -9.22
CA MET A 6 -17.13 8.38 -8.84
C MET A 6 -15.97 7.49 -8.32
N PRO A 7 -14.73 7.66 -8.82
CA PRO A 7 -13.58 6.87 -8.37
C PRO A 7 -13.31 7.11 -6.88
N LEU A 8 -12.72 6.12 -6.21
CA LEU A 8 -12.44 6.17 -4.77
C LEU A 8 -11.61 7.39 -4.39
N LEU A 9 -10.57 7.70 -5.17
CA LEU A 9 -9.72 8.89 -4.99
C LEU A 9 -10.56 10.18 -4.91
N ALA A 10 -11.48 10.40 -5.84
CA ALA A 10 -12.31 11.61 -5.84
C ALA A 10 -13.21 11.68 -4.58
N ARG A 11 -13.76 10.53 -4.15
CA ARG A 11 -14.57 10.48 -2.91
C ARG A 11 -13.74 10.81 -1.67
N ILE A 12 -12.48 10.37 -1.60
CA ILE A 12 -11.57 10.66 -0.48
C ILE A 12 -11.18 12.13 -0.47
N ILE A 13 -10.80 12.70 -1.62
CA ILE A 13 -10.46 14.13 -1.71
C ILE A 13 -11.66 15.00 -1.27
N ILE A 14 -12.87 14.68 -1.75
CA ILE A 14 -14.08 15.37 -1.33
C ILE A 14 -14.31 15.22 0.18
N ALA A 15 -14.10 14.04 0.75
CA ALA A 15 -14.25 13.79 2.17
C ALA A 15 -13.27 14.62 3.00
N ILE A 16 -12.01 14.74 2.59
CA ILE A 16 -10.99 15.57 3.22
C ILE A 16 -11.42 17.04 3.17
N LEU A 17 -11.76 17.54 1.98
CA LEU A 17 -12.16 18.94 1.80
C LEU A 17 -13.40 19.29 2.63
N LEU A 18 -14.42 18.43 2.62
CA LEU A 18 -15.62 18.63 3.43
C LEU A 18 -15.32 18.55 4.92
N GLY A 19 -14.45 17.62 5.37
CA GLY A 19 -14.01 17.52 6.76
C GLY A 19 -13.35 18.81 7.24
N VAL A 20 -12.44 19.36 6.43
CA VAL A 20 -11.77 20.64 6.72
C VAL A 20 -12.77 21.81 6.72
N ILE A 21 -13.69 21.86 5.76
CA ILE A 21 -14.70 22.93 5.70
C ILE A 21 -15.62 22.85 6.92
N PHE A 22 -16.26 21.70 7.14
CA PHE A 22 -17.26 21.55 8.20
C PHE A 22 -16.67 21.54 9.61
N GLY A 23 -15.38 21.23 9.79
CA GLY A 23 -14.69 21.32 11.07
C GLY A 23 -14.66 22.75 11.64
N ASN A 24 -14.77 23.78 10.77
CA ASN A 24 -14.87 25.17 11.20
C ASN A 24 -16.30 25.62 11.57
N PHE A 25 -17.32 24.83 11.22
CA PHE A 25 -18.72 25.25 11.37
C PHE A 25 -19.53 24.33 12.28
N PHE A 26 -19.12 23.09 12.46
CA PHE A 26 -19.86 22.14 13.27
C PHE A 26 -19.65 22.42 14.77
N ASN A 27 -20.72 22.25 15.53
CA ASN A 27 -20.66 22.30 16.98
C ASN A 27 -20.03 21.01 17.54
N GLU A 28 -19.61 21.06 18.81
CA GLU A 28 -18.98 19.95 19.53
C GLU A 28 -19.79 18.64 19.43
N ALA A 29 -21.10 18.70 19.60
CA ALA A 29 -21.96 17.51 19.58
C ALA A 29 -21.95 16.83 18.20
N ALA A 30 -21.95 17.58 17.11
CA ALA A 30 -21.87 17.05 15.76
C ALA A 30 -20.50 16.41 15.51
N VAL A 31 -19.40 17.05 15.91
CA VAL A 31 -18.05 16.50 15.79
C VAL A 31 -17.94 15.18 16.57
N ARG A 32 -18.41 15.16 17.83
CA ARG A 32 -18.42 13.96 18.68
C ARG A 32 -19.23 12.80 18.08
N ALA A 33 -20.32 13.07 17.36
CA ALA A 33 -21.07 12.03 16.65
C ALA A 33 -20.21 11.33 15.56
N PHE A 34 -19.46 12.11 14.78
CA PHE A 34 -18.53 11.54 13.79
C PHE A 34 -17.33 10.84 14.44
N LEU A 35 -16.79 11.38 15.53
CA LEU A 35 -15.75 10.70 16.30
C LEU A 35 -16.23 9.37 16.88
N THR A 36 -17.50 9.28 17.30
CA THR A 36 -18.11 8.02 17.76
C THR A 36 -18.21 7.00 16.63
N PHE A 37 -18.67 7.41 15.45
CA PHE A 37 -18.66 6.56 14.27
C PHE A 37 -17.24 6.09 13.93
N ASN A 38 -16.28 7.00 13.95
CA ASN A 38 -14.88 6.69 13.66
C ASN A 38 -14.31 5.67 14.65
N GLY A 39 -14.60 5.81 15.93
CA GLY A 39 -14.20 4.86 16.97
C GLY A 39 -14.74 3.46 16.69
N ILE A 40 -16.04 3.33 16.36
CA ILE A 40 -16.67 2.04 16.04
C ILE A 40 -16.06 1.42 14.78
N PHE A 41 -15.89 2.23 13.72
CA PHE A 41 -15.33 1.76 12.46
C PHE A 41 -13.86 1.34 12.61
N SER A 42 -13.09 2.05 13.41
CA SER A 42 -11.70 1.72 13.75
C SER A 42 -11.59 0.38 14.50
N GLN A 43 -12.47 0.13 15.48
CA GLN A 43 -12.52 -1.16 16.17
C GLN A 43 -12.87 -2.31 15.21
N PHE A 44 -13.80 -2.07 14.29
CA PHE A 44 -14.11 -3.03 13.23
C PHE A 44 -12.92 -3.28 12.30
N LEU A 45 -12.20 -2.23 11.89
CA LEU A 45 -10.96 -2.38 11.09
C LEU A 45 -9.92 -3.21 11.86
N GLY A 46 -9.68 -2.89 13.14
CA GLY A 46 -8.76 -3.63 14.01
C GLY A 46 -9.08 -5.12 14.07
N PHE A 47 -10.38 -5.46 14.21
CA PHE A 47 -10.84 -6.86 14.17
C PHE A 47 -10.59 -7.52 12.82
N MET A 48 -10.74 -6.78 11.72
CA MET A 48 -10.56 -7.31 10.36
C MET A 48 -9.10 -7.54 9.97
N ILE A 49 -8.14 -6.80 10.56
CA ILE A 49 -6.72 -6.88 10.17
C ILE A 49 -6.16 -8.32 10.21
N PRO A 50 -6.26 -9.10 11.30
CA PRO A 50 -5.77 -10.47 11.33
C PRO A 50 -6.49 -11.38 10.31
N LEU A 51 -7.79 -11.18 10.10
CA LEU A 51 -8.56 -11.94 9.11
C LEU A 51 -8.11 -11.62 7.69
N ILE A 52 -7.80 -10.36 7.39
CA ILE A 52 -7.23 -9.92 6.11
C ILE A 52 -5.88 -10.61 5.89
N ILE A 53 -5.01 -10.64 6.89
CA ILE A 53 -3.71 -11.30 6.81
C ILE A 53 -3.90 -12.79 6.52
N ILE A 54 -4.68 -13.50 7.31
CA ILE A 54 -4.92 -14.94 7.12
C ILE A 54 -5.53 -15.22 5.74
N GLY A 55 -6.55 -14.45 5.36
CA GLY A 55 -7.28 -14.67 4.11
C GLY A 55 -6.48 -14.35 2.85
N LEU A 56 -5.54 -13.42 2.91
CA LEU A 56 -4.75 -13.03 1.75
C LEU A 56 -3.38 -13.72 1.72
N VAL A 57 -2.68 -13.79 2.86
CA VAL A 57 -1.30 -14.31 2.91
C VAL A 57 -1.25 -15.83 2.79
N THR A 58 -2.17 -16.56 3.43
CA THR A 58 -2.15 -18.04 3.39
C THR A 58 -2.27 -18.60 1.97
N PRO A 59 -3.28 -18.22 1.16
CA PRO A 59 -3.37 -18.73 -0.20
C PRO A 59 -2.23 -18.23 -1.09
N ALA A 60 -1.74 -17.00 -0.89
CA ALA A 60 -0.61 -16.49 -1.67
C ALA A 60 0.65 -17.33 -1.45
N ILE A 61 0.97 -17.69 -0.21
CA ILE A 61 2.10 -18.57 0.11
C ILE A 61 1.87 -20.00 -0.43
N ALA A 62 0.66 -20.51 -0.32
CA ALA A 62 0.32 -21.80 -0.86
C ALA A 62 0.51 -21.87 -2.39
N ASP A 63 0.07 -20.85 -3.10
CA ASP A 63 0.19 -20.76 -4.56
C ASP A 63 1.66 -20.64 -5.01
N ILE A 64 2.49 -19.89 -4.30
CA ILE A 64 3.94 -19.79 -4.56
C ILE A 64 4.64 -21.13 -4.34
N GLY A 65 4.25 -21.89 -3.33
CA GLY A 65 4.85 -23.17 -2.99
C GLY A 65 4.49 -24.32 -3.95
N HIS A 66 3.38 -24.23 -4.70
CA HIS A 66 2.96 -25.25 -5.64
C HIS A 66 3.70 -25.16 -6.98
N GLY A 67 4.62 -26.11 -7.22
CA GLY A 67 5.31 -26.21 -8.51
C GLY A 67 6.30 -25.09 -8.79
N ALA A 68 6.86 -24.49 -7.74
CA ALA A 68 7.81 -23.40 -7.79
C ALA A 68 9.06 -23.79 -8.60
N GLY A 69 8.97 -23.70 -9.92
CA GLY A 69 10.12 -23.78 -10.80
C GLY A 69 11.08 -22.62 -10.54
N LYS A 70 12.33 -22.76 -10.99
CA LYS A 70 13.37 -21.74 -10.84
C LYS A 70 12.91 -20.35 -11.31
N LEU A 71 12.05 -20.29 -12.33
CA LEU A 71 11.49 -19.05 -12.87
C LEU A 71 10.64 -18.32 -11.84
N LEU A 72 9.73 -19.03 -11.13
CA LEU A 72 8.88 -18.45 -10.09
C LEU A 72 9.72 -17.93 -8.93
N LEU A 73 10.63 -18.75 -8.40
CA LEU A 73 11.49 -18.36 -7.27
C LEU A 73 12.35 -17.13 -7.59
N ALA A 74 12.92 -17.08 -8.80
CA ALA A 74 13.71 -15.93 -9.22
C ALA A 74 12.84 -14.68 -9.37
N THR A 75 11.67 -14.78 -10.00
CA THR A 75 10.76 -13.64 -10.15
C THR A 75 10.32 -13.09 -8.81
N VAL A 76 9.89 -13.96 -7.89
CA VAL A 76 9.49 -13.57 -6.52
C VAL A 76 10.67 -12.96 -5.77
N GLY A 77 11.85 -13.58 -5.84
CA GLY A 77 13.06 -13.09 -5.16
C GLY A 77 13.49 -11.71 -5.65
N ILE A 78 13.47 -11.47 -6.97
CA ILE A 78 13.82 -10.17 -7.57
C ILE A 78 12.79 -9.11 -7.17
N ALA A 79 11.50 -9.41 -7.33
CA ALA A 79 10.41 -8.49 -6.99
C ALA A 79 10.41 -8.13 -5.49
N PHE A 80 10.67 -9.11 -4.62
CA PHE A 80 10.76 -8.91 -3.18
C PHE A 80 11.99 -8.06 -2.78
N ALA A 81 13.16 -8.35 -3.37
CA ALA A 81 14.38 -7.58 -3.13
C ALA A 81 14.22 -6.13 -3.58
N ASP A 82 13.61 -5.89 -4.74
CA ASP A 82 13.35 -4.55 -5.25
C ASP A 82 12.35 -3.79 -4.36
N THR A 83 11.28 -4.44 -3.92
CA THR A 83 10.31 -3.85 -2.98
C THR A 83 10.97 -3.45 -1.66
N ILE A 84 11.89 -4.27 -1.10
CA ILE A 84 12.67 -3.91 0.09
C ILE A 84 13.59 -2.73 -0.19
N LEU A 85 14.30 -2.75 -1.31
CA LEU A 85 15.19 -1.64 -1.72
C LEU A 85 14.42 -0.32 -1.81
N ALA A 86 13.22 -0.34 -2.39
CA ALA A 86 12.32 0.80 -2.45
C ALA A 86 11.97 1.34 -1.04
N GLY A 87 11.69 0.44 -0.10
CA GLY A 87 11.46 0.80 1.30
C GLY A 87 12.68 1.43 1.98
N LEU A 88 13.88 0.87 1.75
CA LEU A 88 15.13 1.39 2.28
C LEU A 88 15.47 2.76 1.71
N LEU A 89 15.25 2.96 0.41
CA LEU A 89 15.45 4.25 -0.26
C LEU A 89 14.48 5.30 0.30
N ALA A 90 13.23 4.92 0.53
CA ALA A 90 12.22 5.78 1.13
C ALA A 90 12.58 6.18 2.57
N TYR A 91 13.01 5.21 3.40
CA TYR A 91 13.46 5.49 4.75
C TYR A 91 14.71 6.36 4.78
N GLY A 92 15.74 6.05 3.99
CA GLY A 92 16.98 6.81 3.93
C GLY A 92 16.77 8.26 3.52
N THR A 93 15.95 8.49 2.49
CA THR A 93 15.58 9.83 2.03
C THR A 93 14.72 10.55 3.07
N GLY A 94 13.71 9.88 3.60
CA GLY A 94 12.80 10.46 4.58
C GLY A 94 13.50 10.83 5.89
N SER A 95 14.38 9.97 6.42
CA SER A 95 15.14 10.25 7.65
C SER A 95 16.09 11.46 7.50
N ALA A 96 16.58 11.72 6.29
CA ALA A 96 17.43 12.86 6.01
C ALA A 96 16.65 14.18 5.81
N LEU A 97 15.47 14.12 5.17
CA LEU A 97 14.75 15.33 4.74
C LEU A 97 13.59 15.72 5.66
N PHE A 98 12.80 14.75 6.14
CA PHE A 98 11.52 15.02 6.80
C PHE A 98 11.63 15.74 8.14
N PRO A 99 12.65 15.50 9.01
CA PRO A 99 12.79 16.26 10.25
C PRO A 99 12.85 17.78 10.03
N ASN A 100 13.63 18.22 9.03
CA ASN A 100 13.74 19.64 8.69
C ASN A 100 12.46 20.21 8.06
N MET A 101 11.78 19.43 7.23
CA MET A 101 10.52 19.83 6.58
C MET A 101 9.41 20.00 7.61
N ILE A 102 9.32 19.10 8.59
CA ILE A 102 8.34 19.16 9.67
C ILE A 102 8.65 20.35 10.61
N ALA A 103 9.92 20.51 11.02
CA ALA A 103 10.33 21.61 11.88
C ALA A 103 10.03 23.00 11.26
N ASN A 104 10.29 23.17 9.96
CA ASN A 104 10.01 24.41 9.25
C ASN A 104 8.50 24.69 9.12
N SER A 105 7.67 23.66 9.14
CA SER A 105 6.21 23.81 9.10
C SER A 105 5.59 24.09 10.48
N ALA A 106 6.30 23.80 11.57
CA ALA A 106 5.83 23.95 12.96
C ALA A 106 5.72 25.43 13.44
N HIS A 107 6.12 26.40 12.64
CA HIS A 107 6.02 27.83 12.99
C HIS A 107 4.59 28.40 12.95
N VAL A 108 3.59 27.61 12.55
CA VAL A 108 2.18 27.97 12.70
C VAL A 108 1.73 27.50 14.09
N ALA A 109 1.88 28.39 15.08
CA ALA A 109 1.37 28.13 16.42
C ALA A 109 -0.16 27.95 16.34
N VAL A 110 -0.63 26.75 16.62
CA VAL A 110 -2.05 26.46 16.78
C VAL A 110 -2.30 26.36 18.29
N ASP A 111 -3.20 27.17 18.81
CA ASP A 111 -3.72 26.98 20.16
C ASP A 111 -4.40 25.59 20.20
N LYS A 112 -3.79 24.66 20.93
CA LYS A 112 -4.36 23.31 21.08
C LYS A 112 -5.70 23.41 21.79
N VAL A 113 -6.76 23.14 21.07
CA VAL A 113 -8.08 22.91 21.66
C VAL A 113 -8.09 21.52 22.31
N GLU A 114 -8.75 21.40 23.45
CA GLU A 114 -8.87 20.13 24.16
C GLU A 114 -9.44 19.04 23.22
N GLU A 115 -8.79 17.90 23.17
CA GLU A 115 -9.14 16.80 22.26
C GLU A 115 -10.54 16.24 22.62
N LEU A 116 -11.48 16.35 21.70
CA LEU A 116 -12.85 15.90 21.89
C LEU A 116 -12.91 14.37 21.95
N LYS A 117 -13.67 13.85 22.94
CA LYS A 117 -13.89 12.40 23.08
C LYS A 117 -15.22 11.97 22.43
N PRO A 118 -15.28 10.75 21.87
CA PRO A 118 -16.54 10.19 21.38
C PRO A 118 -17.61 10.13 22.48
N PHE A 119 -18.87 9.98 22.12
CA PHE A 119 -19.95 9.82 23.09
C PHE A 119 -19.85 8.52 23.88
N PHE A 120 -19.43 7.46 23.21
CA PHE A 120 -19.17 6.13 23.78
C PHE A 120 -18.20 5.36 22.92
N GLU A 121 -17.58 4.33 23.49
CA GLU A 121 -16.65 3.43 22.83
C GLU A 121 -17.20 2.00 22.85
N ILE A 122 -17.06 1.30 21.71
CA ILE A 122 -17.33 -0.13 21.60
C ILE A 122 -15.99 -0.82 21.39
N LYS A 123 -15.63 -1.75 22.28
CA LYS A 123 -14.41 -2.56 22.14
C LYS A 123 -14.73 -3.86 21.42
N ILE A 124 -14.11 -4.08 20.27
CA ILE A 124 -14.19 -5.34 19.52
C ILE A 124 -12.81 -6.00 19.61
N PRO A 125 -12.62 -7.03 20.45
CA PRO A 125 -11.34 -7.69 20.57
C PRO A 125 -10.99 -8.45 19.28
N THR A 126 -9.74 -8.42 18.88
CA THR A 126 -9.24 -9.20 17.74
C THR A 126 -9.23 -10.69 18.08
N MET A 127 -9.49 -11.56 17.11
CA MET A 127 -9.43 -13.02 17.29
C MET A 127 -8.02 -13.51 17.65
N VAL A 128 -7.03 -12.96 16.98
CA VAL A 128 -5.60 -13.21 17.19
C VAL A 128 -4.86 -11.90 16.94
N ASP A 129 -3.66 -11.76 17.50
CA ASP A 129 -2.80 -10.63 17.17
C ASP A 129 -2.20 -10.76 15.75
N VAL A 130 -1.69 -9.65 15.23
CA VAL A 130 -1.18 -9.55 13.86
C VAL A 130 -0.01 -10.50 13.60
N MET A 131 0.92 -10.63 14.56
CA MET A 131 2.08 -11.51 14.40
C MET A 131 1.67 -12.98 14.41
N SER A 132 0.74 -13.36 15.27
CA SER A 132 0.15 -14.71 15.29
C SER A 132 -0.57 -15.03 13.98
N ALA A 133 -1.31 -14.08 13.41
CA ALA A 133 -1.95 -14.23 12.11
C ALA A 133 -0.92 -14.44 10.98
N LEU A 134 0.19 -13.70 11.00
CA LEU A 134 1.29 -13.87 10.04
C LEU A 134 1.93 -15.25 10.16
N VAL A 135 2.35 -15.65 11.38
CA VAL A 135 2.97 -16.96 11.63
C VAL A 135 2.04 -18.09 11.21
N PHE A 136 0.75 -17.99 11.59
CA PHE A 136 -0.27 -18.96 11.16
C PHE A 136 -0.36 -19.03 9.64
N SER A 137 -0.38 -17.90 8.95
CA SER A 137 -0.48 -17.85 7.48
C SER A 137 0.71 -18.51 6.79
N PHE A 138 1.92 -18.32 7.34
CA PHE A 138 3.11 -19.00 6.84
C PHE A 138 3.06 -20.51 7.06
N ILE A 139 2.74 -20.96 8.28
CA ILE A 139 2.65 -22.41 8.60
C ILE A 139 1.58 -23.08 7.74
N ALA A 140 0.38 -22.48 7.65
CA ALA A 140 -0.72 -23.02 6.88
C ALA A 140 -0.41 -23.00 5.37
N GLY A 141 0.09 -21.88 4.83
CA GLY A 141 0.42 -21.74 3.42
C GLY A 141 1.51 -22.73 2.97
N LEU A 142 2.62 -22.81 3.70
CA LEU A 142 3.69 -23.79 3.41
C LEU A 142 3.21 -25.24 3.60
N GLY A 143 2.39 -25.52 4.62
CA GLY A 143 1.80 -26.83 4.83
C GLY A 143 0.90 -27.26 3.69
N ILE A 144 0.06 -26.36 3.15
CA ILE A 144 -0.79 -26.58 1.98
C ILE A 144 0.07 -26.89 0.75
N ALA A 145 1.08 -26.04 0.50
CA ALA A 145 2.00 -26.21 -0.61
C ALA A 145 2.74 -27.53 -0.55
N HIS A 146 3.28 -27.90 0.62
CA HIS A 146 4.04 -29.13 0.80
C HIS A 146 3.18 -30.40 0.63
N LYS A 147 1.95 -30.40 1.19
CA LYS A 147 1.04 -31.56 1.10
C LYS A 147 0.27 -31.64 -0.22
N GLY A 148 0.21 -30.58 -1.00
CA GLY A 148 -0.64 -30.49 -2.19
C GLY A 148 -2.14 -30.64 -1.88
N SER A 149 -2.58 -30.18 -0.70
CA SER A 149 -3.95 -30.35 -0.22
C SER A 149 -4.92 -29.42 -0.93
N ARG A 150 -5.60 -29.89 -1.96
CA ARG A 150 -6.62 -29.14 -2.69
C ARG A 150 -7.77 -28.68 -1.80
N THR A 151 -8.20 -29.50 -0.84
CA THR A 151 -9.29 -29.15 0.08
C THR A 151 -8.93 -27.91 0.91
N MET A 152 -7.76 -27.90 1.56
CA MET A 152 -7.32 -26.75 2.34
C MET A 152 -7.07 -25.53 1.46
N GLN A 153 -6.51 -25.71 0.28
CA GLN A 153 -6.31 -24.61 -0.69
C GLN A 153 -7.64 -23.97 -1.07
N ASN A 154 -8.67 -24.77 -1.37
CA ASN A 154 -10.00 -24.25 -1.69
C ASN A 154 -10.63 -23.50 -0.50
N VAL A 155 -10.53 -24.02 0.72
CA VAL A 155 -11.04 -23.36 1.93
C VAL A 155 -10.41 -21.96 2.10
N PHE A 156 -9.09 -21.85 1.98
CA PHE A 156 -8.43 -20.55 2.12
C PHE A 156 -8.68 -19.64 0.91
N GLN A 157 -8.91 -20.19 -0.28
CA GLN A 157 -9.31 -19.38 -1.45
C GLN A 157 -10.73 -18.81 -1.26
N GLU A 158 -11.69 -19.61 -0.80
CA GLU A 158 -13.04 -19.11 -0.46
C GLU A 158 -12.98 -18.09 0.67
N PHE A 159 -12.17 -18.31 1.70
CA PHE A 159 -11.97 -17.33 2.78
C PHE A 159 -11.37 -16.01 2.26
N LYS A 160 -10.41 -16.07 1.32
CA LYS A 160 -9.89 -14.90 0.61
C LYS A 160 -11.00 -14.12 -0.11
N GLU A 161 -11.93 -14.82 -0.76
CA GLU A 161 -13.06 -14.20 -1.46
C GLU A 161 -14.01 -13.50 -0.48
N ILE A 162 -14.31 -14.13 0.67
CA ILE A 162 -15.12 -13.52 1.74
C ILE A 162 -14.47 -12.24 2.26
N VAL A 163 -13.20 -12.30 2.64
CA VAL A 163 -12.45 -11.16 3.16
C VAL A 163 -12.35 -10.04 2.13
N SER A 164 -12.01 -10.37 0.89
CA SER A 164 -11.97 -9.41 -0.22
C SER A 164 -13.34 -8.78 -0.48
N GLY A 165 -14.40 -9.57 -0.34
CA GLY A 165 -15.78 -9.09 -0.42
C GLY A 165 -16.13 -8.08 0.67
N ILE A 166 -15.70 -8.31 1.91
CA ILE A 166 -15.88 -7.37 3.04
C ILE A 166 -15.10 -6.08 2.78
N ILE A 167 -13.85 -6.17 2.34
CA ILE A 167 -13.05 -5.00 1.96
C ILE A 167 -13.78 -4.18 0.91
N ALA A 168 -14.22 -4.80 -0.18
CA ALA A 168 -14.82 -4.11 -1.32
C ALA A 168 -16.22 -3.55 -1.04
N LYS A 169 -17.04 -4.26 -0.24
CA LYS A 169 -18.47 -3.92 -0.04
C LYS A 169 -18.75 -3.17 1.26
N VAL A 170 -17.86 -3.24 2.25
CA VAL A 170 -18.04 -2.60 3.56
C VAL A 170 -16.95 -1.57 3.82
N ILE A 171 -15.69 -1.98 3.84
CA ILE A 171 -14.58 -1.09 4.22
C ILE A 171 -14.45 0.06 3.22
N ILE A 172 -14.23 -0.23 1.94
CA ILE A 172 -14.03 0.80 0.89
C ILE A 172 -15.20 1.79 0.77
N PRO A 173 -16.49 1.39 0.82
CA PRO A 173 -17.59 2.34 0.80
C PRO A 173 -17.69 3.26 2.02
N LEU A 174 -17.30 2.79 3.21
CA LEU A 174 -17.35 3.58 4.44
C LEU A 174 -16.10 4.46 4.66
N LEU A 175 -14.98 4.17 3.98
CA LEU A 175 -13.75 4.94 4.11
C LEU A 175 -13.93 6.46 3.90
N PRO A 176 -14.68 6.97 2.91
CA PRO A 176 -14.85 8.41 2.75
C PRO A 176 -15.50 9.07 3.98
N LEU A 177 -16.49 8.40 4.59
CA LEU A 177 -17.13 8.91 5.81
C LEU A 177 -16.18 8.89 7.01
N TYR A 178 -15.39 7.84 7.13
CA TYR A 178 -14.37 7.70 8.16
C TYR A 178 -13.29 8.79 8.06
N ILE A 179 -12.78 9.02 6.84
CA ILE A 179 -11.78 10.07 6.56
C ILE A 179 -12.36 11.47 6.78
N PHE A 180 -13.61 11.69 6.38
CA PHE A 180 -14.32 12.94 6.69
C PHE A 180 -14.32 13.22 8.20
N GLY A 181 -14.69 12.25 9.04
CA GLY A 181 -14.73 12.40 10.49
C GLY A 181 -13.36 12.68 11.11
N ILE A 182 -12.27 12.11 10.56
CA ILE A 182 -10.90 12.39 11.01
C ILE A 182 -10.52 13.82 10.72
N PHE A 183 -10.65 14.28 9.48
CA PHE A 183 -10.30 15.66 9.11
C PHE A 183 -11.24 16.68 9.76
N LEU A 184 -12.49 16.31 10.04
CA LEU A 184 -13.41 17.10 10.84
C LEU A 184 -12.86 17.33 12.26
N GLY A 185 -12.46 16.26 12.94
CA GLY A 185 -11.84 16.30 14.28
C GLY A 185 -10.53 17.10 14.28
N MET A 186 -9.62 16.80 13.35
CA MET A 186 -8.34 17.51 13.20
C MET A 186 -8.52 19.02 12.91
N THR A 187 -9.56 19.40 12.16
CA THR A 187 -9.84 20.81 11.88
C THR A 187 -10.41 21.49 13.11
N PHE A 188 -11.29 20.80 13.83
CA PHE A 188 -11.86 21.31 15.06
C PHE A 188 -10.77 21.54 16.15
N SER A 189 -9.76 20.64 16.22
CA SER A 189 -8.59 20.80 17.10
C SER A 189 -7.53 21.79 16.58
N GLY A 190 -7.69 22.31 15.35
CA GLY A 190 -6.74 23.24 14.73
C GLY A 190 -5.53 22.59 14.04
N GLU A 191 -5.42 21.24 14.03
CA GLU A 191 -4.22 20.52 13.52
C GLU A 191 -4.22 20.29 12.00
N ALA A 192 -5.40 20.33 11.35
CA ALA A 192 -5.56 19.91 9.96
C ALA A 192 -4.68 20.68 8.98
N TYR A 193 -4.54 21.98 9.14
CA TYR A 193 -3.77 22.81 8.21
C TYR A 193 -2.28 22.45 8.22
N HIS A 194 -1.71 22.30 9.40
CA HIS A 194 -0.30 21.91 9.57
C HIS A 194 -0.03 20.52 8.96
N ILE A 195 -0.88 19.55 9.26
CA ILE A 195 -0.77 18.18 8.74
C ILE A 195 -0.86 18.18 7.21
N LEU A 196 -1.81 18.88 6.62
CA LEU A 196 -1.97 18.97 5.16
C LEU A 196 -0.75 19.61 4.47
N LEU A 197 -0.15 20.66 5.05
CA LEU A 197 1.05 21.28 4.50
C LEU A 197 2.25 20.33 4.52
N VAL A 198 2.50 19.69 5.66
CA VAL A 198 3.59 18.69 5.77
C VAL A 198 3.41 17.60 4.75
N PHE A 199 2.20 17.02 4.66
CA PHE A 199 1.97 15.92 3.71
C PHE A 199 2.01 16.35 2.25
N ALA A 200 1.63 17.58 1.91
CA ALA A 200 1.81 18.10 0.54
C ALA A 200 3.30 18.10 0.12
N GLN A 201 4.19 18.48 1.02
CA GLN A 201 5.64 18.41 0.79
C GLN A 201 6.15 16.97 0.69
N ILE A 202 5.69 16.08 1.58
CA ILE A 202 6.06 14.66 1.58
C ILE A 202 5.60 13.97 0.29
N ILE A 203 4.39 14.28 -0.20
CA ILE A 203 3.87 13.77 -1.48
C ILE A 203 4.82 14.13 -2.63
N LEU A 204 5.32 15.35 -2.67
CA LEU A 204 6.28 15.76 -3.70
C LEU A 204 7.57 14.93 -3.65
N VAL A 205 8.11 14.70 -2.44
CA VAL A 205 9.29 13.82 -2.26
C VAL A 205 8.99 12.40 -2.74
N ILE A 206 7.83 11.84 -2.40
CA ILE A 206 7.41 10.51 -2.85
C ILE A 206 7.35 10.42 -4.38
N LEU A 207 6.78 11.44 -5.04
CA LEU A 207 6.72 11.48 -6.51
C LEU A 207 8.13 11.50 -7.14
N VAL A 208 9.07 12.26 -6.57
CA VAL A 208 10.47 12.24 -6.99
C VAL A 208 11.09 10.86 -6.77
N LEU A 209 10.86 10.24 -5.62
CA LEU A 209 11.33 8.89 -5.32
C LEU A 209 10.79 7.83 -6.30
N HIS A 210 9.53 7.94 -6.73
CA HIS A 210 8.98 7.06 -7.77
C HIS A 210 9.74 7.20 -9.10
N ILE A 211 10.16 8.41 -9.48
CA ILE A 211 11.00 8.61 -10.66
C ILE A 211 12.37 7.98 -10.45
N VAL A 212 12.98 8.18 -9.28
CA VAL A 212 14.31 7.64 -8.95
C VAL A 212 14.32 6.11 -8.99
N ILE A 213 13.32 5.44 -8.39
CA ILE A 213 13.27 3.97 -8.38
C ILE A 213 13.05 3.43 -9.81
N LEU A 214 12.15 4.03 -10.60
CA LEU A 214 11.94 3.63 -11.99
C LEU A 214 13.21 3.81 -12.83
N LEU A 215 13.94 4.88 -12.64
CA LEU A 215 15.24 5.08 -13.32
C LEU A 215 16.22 3.99 -12.90
N TYR A 216 16.33 3.68 -11.62
CA TYR A 216 17.18 2.60 -11.11
C TYR A 216 16.80 1.25 -11.72
N GLU A 217 15.53 0.86 -11.67
CA GLU A 217 15.02 -0.41 -12.20
C GLU A 217 15.34 -0.54 -13.70
N TYR A 218 15.12 0.52 -14.47
CA TYR A 218 15.38 0.50 -15.92
C TYR A 218 16.85 0.63 -16.28
N LEU A 219 17.68 1.33 -15.50
CA LEU A 219 19.14 1.33 -15.67
C LEU A 219 19.70 -0.07 -15.44
N LEU A 220 19.24 -0.75 -14.38
CA LEU A 220 19.62 -2.13 -14.10
C LEU A 220 19.18 -3.08 -15.23
N ALA A 221 17.89 -3.03 -15.61
CA ALA A 221 17.35 -3.87 -16.67
C ALA A 221 18.01 -3.62 -18.03
N GLY A 222 18.28 -2.35 -18.37
CA GLY A 222 18.96 -1.95 -19.60
C GLY A 222 20.41 -2.40 -19.61
N GLY A 223 21.14 -2.23 -18.51
CA GLY A 223 22.52 -2.69 -18.37
C GLY A 223 22.66 -4.20 -18.54
N LEU A 224 21.80 -4.98 -17.85
CA LEU A 224 21.81 -6.44 -17.95
C LEU A 224 21.41 -6.97 -19.33
N SER A 225 20.43 -6.31 -19.97
CA SER A 225 19.92 -6.74 -21.30
C SER A 225 20.69 -6.13 -22.48
N HIS A 226 21.67 -5.25 -22.24
CA HIS A 226 22.40 -4.47 -23.25
C HIS A 226 21.47 -3.65 -24.16
N LYS A 227 20.39 -3.10 -23.59
CA LYS A 227 19.41 -2.24 -24.28
C LYS A 227 19.41 -0.84 -23.67
N ASN A 228 18.99 0.16 -24.46
CA ASN A 228 18.88 1.53 -23.96
C ASN A 228 17.80 1.65 -22.86
N PRO A 229 18.16 1.96 -21.60
CA PRO A 229 17.23 1.99 -20.46
C PRO A 229 16.12 3.02 -20.63
N PHE A 230 16.42 4.18 -21.19
CA PHE A 230 15.42 5.22 -21.42
C PHE A 230 14.37 4.79 -22.46
N LYS A 231 14.80 4.11 -23.54
CA LYS A 231 13.88 3.57 -24.53
C LYS A 231 12.96 2.49 -23.92
N LEU A 232 13.53 1.64 -23.05
CA LEU A 232 12.76 0.61 -22.34
C LEU A 232 11.69 1.25 -21.45
N LEU A 233 12.06 2.26 -20.66
CA LEU A 233 11.15 3.00 -19.78
C LEU A 233 10.07 3.76 -20.60
N PHE A 234 10.45 4.48 -21.66
CA PHE A 234 9.49 5.19 -22.51
C PHE A 234 8.46 4.26 -23.17
N ASN A 235 8.85 3.05 -23.53
CA ASN A 235 7.91 2.06 -24.05
C ASN A 235 6.83 1.69 -23.03
N MET A 236 7.11 1.83 -21.71
CA MET A 236 6.14 1.50 -20.65
C MET A 236 5.19 2.66 -20.28
N LEU A 237 5.39 3.86 -20.78
CA LEU A 237 4.51 5.01 -20.48
C LEU A 237 3.01 4.73 -20.71
N PRO A 238 2.57 3.99 -21.77
CA PRO A 238 1.16 3.63 -21.87
C PRO A 238 0.64 2.80 -20.69
N ALA A 239 1.46 1.91 -20.11
CA ALA A 239 1.10 1.16 -18.92
C ALA A 239 1.04 2.09 -17.69
N TYR A 240 2.04 2.98 -17.54
CA TYR A 240 2.06 3.99 -16.49
C TYR A 240 0.77 4.83 -16.46
N PHE A 241 0.38 5.44 -17.59
CA PHE A 241 -0.82 6.27 -17.67
C PHE A 241 -2.12 5.48 -17.52
N THR A 242 -2.15 4.22 -17.98
CA THR A 242 -3.31 3.34 -17.76
C THR A 242 -3.46 3.03 -16.26
N ALA A 243 -2.38 2.70 -15.57
CA ALA A 243 -2.39 2.45 -14.13
C ALA A 243 -2.74 3.71 -13.33
N LEU A 244 -2.23 4.88 -13.76
CA LEU A 244 -2.58 6.18 -13.16
C LEU A 244 -4.10 6.44 -13.22
N GLY A 245 -4.74 6.05 -14.32
CA GLY A 245 -6.20 6.23 -14.49
C GLY A 245 -7.05 5.17 -13.79
N THR A 246 -6.54 3.95 -13.63
CA THR A 246 -7.31 2.82 -13.07
C THR A 246 -7.06 2.59 -11.58
N SER A 247 -5.91 3.02 -11.05
CA SER A 247 -5.41 2.67 -9.71
C SER A 247 -5.43 1.16 -9.43
N SER A 248 -5.28 0.34 -10.48
CA SER A 248 -5.35 -1.12 -10.39
C SER A 248 -4.30 -1.80 -11.27
N SER A 249 -3.33 -2.47 -10.63
CA SER A 249 -2.32 -3.26 -11.34
C SER A 249 -2.97 -4.37 -12.15
N ALA A 250 -3.95 -5.07 -11.58
CA ALA A 250 -4.65 -6.16 -12.25
C ALA A 250 -5.37 -5.70 -13.53
N ALA A 251 -6.06 -4.55 -13.49
CA ALA A 251 -6.74 -3.99 -14.66
C ALA A 251 -5.76 -3.53 -15.75
N THR A 252 -4.49 -3.28 -15.39
CA THR A 252 -3.46 -2.78 -16.30
C THR A 252 -2.65 -3.91 -16.96
N ILE A 253 -2.74 -5.15 -16.46
CA ILE A 253 -1.99 -6.31 -16.99
C ILE A 253 -1.97 -6.38 -18.53
N PRO A 254 -3.07 -6.25 -19.27
CA PRO A 254 -3.03 -6.38 -20.73
C PRO A 254 -2.15 -5.33 -21.40
N VAL A 255 -2.13 -4.10 -20.87
CA VAL A 255 -1.31 -3.00 -21.39
C VAL A 255 0.15 -3.19 -21.00
N THR A 256 0.41 -3.53 -19.73
CA THR A 256 1.75 -3.82 -19.22
C THR A 256 2.41 -4.95 -20.01
N LEU A 257 1.69 -6.05 -20.23
CA LEU A 257 2.15 -7.18 -21.02
C LEU A 257 2.52 -6.75 -22.45
N LYS A 258 1.64 -6.02 -23.13
CA LYS A 258 1.88 -5.53 -24.49
C LYS A 258 3.15 -4.67 -24.58
N GLN A 259 3.37 -3.77 -23.61
CA GLN A 259 4.55 -2.90 -23.61
C GLN A 259 5.83 -3.68 -23.25
N THR A 260 5.73 -4.67 -22.36
CA THR A 260 6.84 -5.56 -22.00
C THR A 260 7.30 -6.41 -23.19
N LEU A 261 6.37 -6.94 -23.98
CA LEU A 261 6.66 -7.63 -25.24
C LEU A 261 7.34 -6.69 -26.24
N LYS A 262 6.90 -5.43 -26.35
CA LYS A 262 7.55 -4.40 -27.17
C LYS A 262 9.00 -4.12 -26.75
N ASN A 263 9.33 -4.29 -25.46
CA ASN A 263 10.68 -4.24 -24.92
C ASN A 263 11.54 -5.46 -25.29
N GLY A 264 10.94 -6.46 -25.97
CA GLY A 264 11.61 -7.65 -26.47
C GLY A 264 11.84 -8.72 -25.41
N VAL A 265 10.96 -8.80 -24.42
CA VAL A 265 10.82 -9.95 -23.49
C VAL A 265 10.10 -11.07 -24.24
N THR A 266 10.49 -12.31 -24.02
CA THR A 266 9.85 -13.48 -24.67
C THR A 266 8.42 -13.68 -24.17
N ASP A 267 7.51 -14.13 -25.05
CA ASP A 267 6.07 -14.28 -24.75
C ASP A 267 5.82 -15.11 -23.49
N GLY A 268 6.50 -16.27 -23.35
CA GLY A 268 6.32 -17.15 -22.21
C GLY A 268 6.75 -16.51 -20.88
N ILE A 269 7.86 -15.77 -20.87
CA ILE A 269 8.34 -15.07 -19.67
C ILE A 269 7.47 -13.87 -19.35
N ALA A 270 7.13 -13.05 -20.33
CA ALA A 270 6.25 -11.90 -20.13
C ALA A 270 4.86 -12.32 -19.63
N GLY A 271 4.28 -13.35 -20.27
CA GLY A 271 2.97 -13.89 -19.91
C GLY A 271 2.91 -14.50 -18.50
N PHE A 272 4.05 -14.96 -17.97
CA PHE A 272 4.18 -15.44 -16.60
C PHE A 272 4.50 -14.29 -15.61
N THR A 273 5.52 -13.49 -15.90
CA THR A 273 6.07 -12.51 -14.96
C THR A 273 5.11 -11.34 -14.72
N ILE A 274 4.48 -10.79 -15.78
CA ILE A 274 3.62 -9.61 -15.63
C ILE A 274 2.38 -9.87 -14.77
N PRO A 275 1.58 -10.93 -14.97
CA PRO A 275 0.45 -11.22 -14.08
C PRO A 275 0.88 -11.50 -12.64
N LEU A 276 2.03 -12.15 -12.44
CA LEU A 276 2.57 -12.42 -11.12
C LEU A 276 3.02 -11.13 -10.43
N CYS A 277 3.87 -10.32 -11.07
CA CYS A 277 4.38 -9.06 -10.52
C CYS A 277 3.27 -8.06 -10.20
N ALA A 278 2.19 -8.02 -10.98
CA ALA A 278 1.04 -7.17 -10.72
C ALA A 278 0.41 -7.37 -9.31
N THR A 279 0.75 -8.46 -8.63
CA THR A 279 0.30 -8.75 -7.26
C THR A 279 1.41 -8.74 -6.22
N ILE A 280 2.66 -9.08 -6.60
CA ILE A 280 3.75 -9.27 -5.64
C ILE A 280 4.81 -8.15 -5.67
N HIS A 281 4.88 -7.35 -6.74
CA HIS A 281 5.86 -6.28 -6.90
C HIS A 281 5.20 -4.93 -6.64
N LEU A 282 5.54 -4.29 -5.53
CA LEU A 282 4.84 -3.11 -5.00
C LEU A 282 5.83 -2.03 -4.54
N SER A 283 6.91 -1.78 -5.31
CA SER A 283 7.97 -0.81 -5.00
C SER A 283 7.43 0.60 -4.72
N GLY A 284 6.58 1.14 -5.59
CA GLY A 284 5.95 2.45 -5.40
C GLY A 284 5.02 2.52 -4.19
N SER A 285 4.28 1.44 -3.90
CA SER A 285 3.42 1.36 -2.71
C SER A 285 4.25 1.27 -1.43
N MET A 286 5.33 0.49 -1.43
CA MET A 286 6.28 0.39 -0.32
C MET A 286 6.86 1.76 0.03
N MET A 287 7.30 2.53 -0.98
CA MET A 287 7.83 3.88 -0.79
C MET A 287 6.81 4.82 -0.13
N LYS A 288 5.58 4.84 -0.64
CA LYS A 288 4.50 5.67 -0.07
C LYS A 288 4.25 5.33 1.39
N ILE A 289 4.07 4.04 1.68
CA ILE A 289 3.76 3.57 3.04
C ILE A 289 4.91 3.91 3.98
N THR A 290 6.15 3.66 3.59
CA THR A 290 7.33 3.94 4.42
C THR A 290 7.50 5.44 4.67
N CYS A 291 7.39 6.28 3.65
CA CYS A 291 7.48 7.74 3.80
C CYS A 291 6.37 8.30 4.70
N CYS A 292 5.11 7.91 4.45
CA CYS A 292 3.99 8.38 5.26
C CYS A 292 4.09 7.86 6.71
N ALA A 293 4.48 6.60 6.90
CA ALA A 293 4.68 6.04 8.24
C ALA A 293 5.78 6.78 9.02
N LEU A 294 6.92 7.05 8.37
CA LEU A 294 8.00 7.83 8.97
C LEU A 294 7.54 9.24 9.35
N THR A 295 6.78 9.90 8.47
CA THR A 295 6.23 11.23 8.73
C THR A 295 5.27 11.22 9.92
N ILE A 296 4.35 10.25 9.98
CA ILE A 296 3.41 10.11 11.10
C ILE A 296 4.18 9.85 12.40
N CYS A 297 5.19 8.98 12.40
CA CYS A 297 6.05 8.76 13.56
C CYS A 297 6.73 10.05 14.03
N LEU A 298 7.32 10.80 13.11
CA LEU A 298 8.03 12.07 13.43
C LEU A 298 7.09 13.12 14.02
N ILE A 299 5.91 13.31 13.43
CA ILE A 299 4.91 14.28 13.93
C ILE A 299 4.45 13.92 15.34
N ASN A 300 4.31 12.62 15.64
CA ASN A 300 3.84 12.13 16.94
C ASN A 300 4.97 11.86 17.94
N GLY A 301 6.24 12.23 17.63
CA GLY A 301 7.39 12.01 18.52
C GLY A 301 7.68 10.52 18.79
N MET A 302 7.30 9.62 17.89
CA MET A 302 7.50 8.18 18.01
C MET A 302 8.92 7.79 17.57
N PRO A 303 9.45 6.63 18.02
CA PRO A 303 10.75 6.14 17.57
C PRO A 303 10.83 5.95 16.06
N CYS A 304 11.90 6.47 15.44
CA CYS A 304 12.12 6.44 13.99
C CYS A 304 13.52 5.86 13.63
N ASN A 305 14.10 5.01 14.49
CA ASN A 305 15.43 4.47 14.26
C ASN A 305 15.47 3.41 13.15
N LEU A 306 16.65 3.23 12.55
CA LEU A 306 16.86 2.28 11.45
C LEU A 306 16.46 0.83 11.79
N PRO A 307 16.82 0.23 12.95
CA PRO A 307 16.42 -1.13 13.26
C PRO A 307 14.90 -1.35 13.26
N LEU A 308 14.15 -0.40 13.81
CA LEU A 308 12.68 -0.45 13.83
C LEU A 308 12.10 -0.41 12.42
N PHE A 309 12.58 0.52 11.58
CA PHE A 309 12.10 0.65 10.20
C PHE A 309 12.58 -0.49 9.29
N LEU A 310 13.76 -1.08 9.54
CA LEU A 310 14.16 -2.31 8.86
C LEU A 310 13.17 -3.45 9.15
N ASN A 311 12.84 -3.66 10.42
CA ASN A 311 11.84 -4.67 10.80
C ASN A 311 10.48 -4.36 10.13
N PHE A 312 10.04 -3.10 10.18
CA PHE A 312 8.80 -2.68 9.53
C PHE A 312 8.79 -2.95 8.02
N ILE A 313 9.84 -2.55 7.30
CA ILE A 313 9.96 -2.76 5.84
C ILE A 313 9.93 -4.26 5.49
N PHE A 314 10.63 -5.10 6.26
CA PHE A 314 10.62 -6.55 6.04
C PHE A 314 9.25 -7.17 6.26
N VAL A 315 8.60 -6.88 7.39
CA VAL A 315 7.26 -7.41 7.70
C VAL A 315 6.24 -6.88 6.68
N LEU A 316 6.35 -5.60 6.32
CA LEU A 316 5.50 -4.99 5.30
C LEU A 316 5.68 -5.66 3.93
N ALA A 317 6.92 -5.90 3.49
CA ALA A 317 7.21 -6.54 2.22
C ALA A 317 6.56 -7.94 2.14
N ILE A 318 6.61 -8.71 3.23
CA ILE A 318 5.95 -10.01 3.32
C ILE A 318 4.43 -9.86 3.16
N CYS A 319 3.81 -8.93 3.89
CA CYS A 319 2.36 -8.70 3.80
C CYS A 319 1.94 -8.23 2.41
N MET A 320 2.79 -7.45 1.75
CA MET A 320 2.50 -6.88 0.43
C MET A 320 2.52 -7.93 -0.70
N VAL A 321 3.27 -9.03 -0.58
CA VAL A 321 3.19 -10.16 -1.53
C VAL A 321 1.76 -10.72 -1.67
N ALA A 322 0.96 -10.57 -0.62
CA ALA A 322 -0.43 -11.02 -0.59
C ALA A 322 -1.46 -9.90 -0.81
N ALA A 323 -1.00 -8.67 -1.04
CA ALA A 323 -1.92 -7.54 -1.21
C ALA A 323 -2.77 -7.70 -2.48
N PRO A 324 -4.10 -7.47 -2.41
CA PRO A 324 -4.93 -7.53 -3.60
C PRO A 324 -4.58 -6.38 -4.55
N GLY A 325 -4.44 -6.67 -5.86
CA GLY A 325 -4.13 -5.69 -6.91
C GLY A 325 -5.30 -4.76 -7.27
N VAL A 326 -6.03 -4.29 -6.26
CA VAL A 326 -7.18 -3.37 -6.37
C VAL A 326 -6.87 -2.06 -5.64
N PRO A 327 -7.59 -0.95 -5.95
CA PRO A 327 -7.38 0.33 -5.27
C PRO A 327 -7.42 0.19 -3.74
N GLY A 328 -6.40 0.73 -3.07
CA GLY A 328 -6.27 0.65 -1.61
C GLY A 328 -5.80 -0.70 -1.04
N GLY A 329 -5.59 -1.72 -1.89
CA GLY A 329 -5.25 -3.07 -1.42
C GLY A 329 -3.96 -3.13 -0.59
N ALA A 330 -2.92 -2.43 -1.01
CA ALA A 330 -1.63 -2.46 -0.32
C ALA A 330 -1.68 -1.79 1.06
N VAL A 331 -2.42 -0.69 1.24
CA VAL A 331 -2.54 -0.08 2.57
C VAL A 331 -3.35 -0.96 3.52
N MET A 332 -4.35 -1.69 3.02
CA MET A 332 -5.07 -2.66 3.85
C MET A 332 -4.14 -3.78 4.36
N ALA A 333 -3.24 -4.28 3.51
CA ALA A 333 -2.22 -5.24 3.92
C ALA A 333 -1.18 -4.63 4.89
N ALA A 334 -0.95 -3.33 4.84
CA ALA A 334 0.00 -2.62 5.70
C ALA A 334 -0.53 -2.32 7.11
N LEU A 335 -1.85 -2.34 7.34
CA LEU A 335 -2.43 -1.99 8.65
C LEU A 335 -1.88 -2.87 9.78
N GLY A 336 -1.67 -4.15 9.50
CA GLY A 336 -1.04 -5.07 10.43
C GLY A 336 0.36 -4.66 10.87
N PRO A 337 1.32 -4.53 9.96
CA PRO A 337 2.67 -4.05 10.25
C PRO A 337 2.70 -2.66 10.90
N LEU A 338 1.85 -1.72 10.48
CA LEU A 338 1.74 -0.39 11.07
C LEU A 338 1.37 -0.46 12.55
N ALA A 339 0.39 -1.31 12.89
CA ALA A 339 -0.04 -1.49 14.29
C ALA A 339 0.99 -2.28 15.12
N SER A 340 1.47 -3.43 14.62
CA SER A 340 2.27 -4.37 15.39
C SER A 340 3.73 -3.98 15.53
N VAL A 341 4.32 -3.35 14.51
CA VAL A 341 5.74 -2.98 14.49
C VAL A 341 5.94 -1.54 14.91
N LEU A 342 5.15 -0.62 14.36
CA LEU A 342 5.29 0.82 14.62
C LEU A 342 4.37 1.32 15.74
N GLY A 343 3.42 0.51 16.22
CA GLY A 343 2.51 0.90 17.30
C GLY A 343 1.44 1.92 16.90
N PHE A 344 1.08 1.96 15.62
CA PHE A 344 0.04 2.90 15.14
C PHE A 344 -1.30 2.61 15.78
N ASN A 345 -1.87 3.64 16.41
CA ASN A 345 -3.25 3.63 16.87
C ASN A 345 -4.23 3.80 15.69
N ALA A 346 -5.51 3.81 15.99
CA ALA A 346 -6.58 3.91 15.02
C ALA A 346 -6.52 5.19 14.17
N ASP A 347 -6.24 6.34 14.78
CA ASP A 347 -6.22 7.63 14.10
C ASP A 347 -5.02 7.74 13.15
N MET A 348 -3.85 7.24 13.58
CA MET A 348 -2.66 7.14 12.74
C MET A 348 -2.89 6.22 11.54
N GLN A 349 -3.56 5.07 11.75
CA GLN A 349 -3.91 4.16 10.66
C GLN A 349 -4.90 4.80 9.68
N ALA A 350 -5.86 5.53 10.18
CA ALA A 350 -6.83 6.24 9.37
C ALA A 350 -6.19 7.36 8.53
N LEU A 351 -5.30 8.15 9.14
CA LEU A 351 -4.51 9.15 8.43
C LEU A 351 -3.65 8.48 7.35
N MET A 352 -3.01 7.35 7.67
CA MET A 352 -2.25 6.55 6.72
C MET A 352 -3.08 6.08 5.53
N ILE A 353 -4.30 5.57 5.76
CA ILE A 353 -5.23 5.16 4.71
C ILE A 353 -5.59 6.36 3.81
N ALA A 354 -5.94 7.51 4.40
CA ALA A 354 -6.30 8.71 3.65
C ALA A 354 -5.18 9.16 2.72
N LEU A 355 -3.97 9.28 3.27
CA LEU A 355 -2.78 9.70 2.52
C LEU A 355 -2.39 8.70 1.43
N TYR A 356 -2.43 7.42 1.76
CA TYR A 356 -2.13 6.36 0.78
C TYR A 356 -3.09 6.41 -0.41
N ILE A 357 -4.39 6.50 -0.15
CA ILE A 357 -5.42 6.51 -1.21
C ILE A 357 -5.32 7.79 -2.06
N ALA A 358 -4.99 8.93 -1.45
CA ALA A 358 -4.76 10.17 -2.20
C ALA A 358 -3.65 10.04 -3.26
N MET A 359 -2.68 9.16 -3.04
CA MET A 359 -1.55 8.91 -3.95
C MET A 359 -1.60 7.53 -4.63
N ASP A 360 -2.70 6.78 -4.49
CA ASP A 360 -2.73 5.37 -4.91
C ASP A 360 -2.46 5.19 -6.40
N SER A 361 -3.01 6.05 -7.23
CA SER A 361 -2.79 6.06 -8.67
C SER A 361 -1.30 6.15 -9.06
N PHE A 362 -0.54 7.02 -8.40
CA PHE A 362 0.88 7.21 -8.70
C PHE A 362 1.72 6.01 -8.29
N GLY A 363 1.46 5.43 -7.10
CA GLY A 363 2.15 4.23 -6.67
C GLY A 363 1.85 3.03 -7.54
N THR A 364 0.58 2.87 -7.95
CA THR A 364 0.18 1.81 -8.88
C THR A 364 0.87 1.98 -10.23
N ALA A 365 0.97 3.21 -10.74
CA ALA A 365 1.69 3.49 -11.99
C ALA A 365 3.19 3.15 -11.88
N CYS A 366 3.81 3.44 -10.74
CA CYS A 366 5.18 3.04 -10.44
C CYS A 366 5.32 1.51 -10.44
N ASN A 367 4.47 0.80 -9.67
CA ASN A 367 4.51 -0.66 -9.57
C ASN A 367 4.44 -1.35 -10.94
N VAL A 368 3.40 -1.06 -11.75
CA VAL A 368 3.23 -1.73 -13.06
C VAL A 368 4.32 -1.37 -14.07
N THR A 369 4.91 -0.19 -13.93
CA THR A 369 6.03 0.19 -14.81
C THR A 369 7.28 -0.60 -14.42
N GLY A 370 7.55 -0.74 -13.12
CA GLY A 370 8.61 -1.57 -12.59
C GLY A 370 8.46 -3.06 -12.92
N ASP A 371 7.22 -3.59 -12.99
CA ASP A 371 6.95 -4.97 -13.44
C ASP A 371 7.61 -5.26 -14.79
N GLY A 372 7.61 -4.27 -15.69
CA GLY A 372 8.26 -4.39 -16.99
C GLY A 372 9.80 -4.52 -16.88
N ALA A 373 10.42 -3.82 -15.94
CA ALA A 373 11.86 -3.93 -15.69
C ALA A 373 12.21 -5.29 -15.09
N ILE A 374 11.43 -5.76 -14.10
CA ILE A 374 11.58 -7.10 -13.53
C ILE A 374 11.48 -8.18 -14.63
N ALA A 375 10.49 -8.07 -15.52
CA ALA A 375 10.32 -9.02 -16.61
C ALA A 375 11.53 -9.05 -17.56
N ILE A 376 12.15 -7.90 -17.84
CA ILE A 376 13.38 -7.82 -18.66
C ILE A 376 14.55 -8.54 -17.95
N VAL A 377 14.72 -8.33 -16.66
CA VAL A 377 15.77 -8.99 -15.86
C VAL A 377 15.55 -10.50 -15.84
N VAL A 378 14.33 -10.95 -15.57
CA VAL A 378 13.96 -12.36 -15.56
C VAL A 378 14.17 -13.00 -16.95
N ASP A 379 13.79 -12.31 -18.03
CA ASP A 379 14.00 -12.80 -19.41
C ASP A 379 15.49 -13.01 -19.67
N LYS A 380 16.35 -12.07 -19.24
CA LYS A 380 17.80 -12.22 -19.42
C LYS A 380 18.39 -13.43 -18.68
N ILE A 381 17.85 -13.78 -17.51
CA ILE A 381 18.30 -14.92 -16.70
C ILE A 381 17.83 -16.26 -17.29
N PHE A 382 16.59 -16.32 -17.81
CA PHE A 382 15.94 -17.57 -18.21
C PHE A 382 15.77 -17.74 -19.71
N ARG A 383 16.09 -16.74 -20.51
CA ARG A 383 16.08 -16.86 -21.97
C ARG A 383 17.07 -17.94 -22.35
N LYS A 384 16.58 -19.04 -22.91
CA LYS A 384 17.44 -20.02 -23.58
C LYS A 384 17.97 -19.35 -24.83
N ASP A 385 19.28 -19.11 -24.88
CA ASP A 385 19.93 -18.72 -26.14
C ASP A 385 19.62 -19.81 -27.16
N LYS A 386 18.91 -19.44 -28.24
CA LYS A 386 18.63 -20.31 -29.37
C LYS A 386 19.86 -20.43 -30.24
#